data_5a4e8f41747879595568f0694f507f20
#
_entry.id   5a4e8f41747879595568f0694f507f20
#
_cell.length_a   1.000
_cell.length_b   1.000
_cell.length_c   1.000
_cell.angle_alpha   90.00
_cell.angle_beta   90.00
_cell.angle_gamma   90.00
#
_symmetry.space_group_name_H-M   'P 1'
#
loop_
_entity.id
_entity.type
_entity.pdbx_description
1 polymer ?
#
loop_
_entity_poly.entity_id
_entity_poly.type
_entity_poly.pdbx_seq_one_letter_code
_entity_poly.pdbx_strand_id
1 'polypeptide(L)'
;HTRDRRQRQMCIRDRYDKETRLNYVKRYYDAISKHKLNIPTPIMGGVRTPIRQFASCVLVDADDTLDSIFSSDMAIGRYVAQRAGIGINAGRIRGINSKIRGGEVQHTGVVPFLKKFESTVRCCTQNGIRGGSATVHFPIWHQEIEDILVLKNNKGTEDNRVRKLDYSIQISKLFYERFITSSDISLFSPHDVPNLYDVFGTEEFDRLYTAYEADTTIPRKTIAAQELILNLLKERAETGRIYIMNIDHCNSHSSFLDKVNMSNLCQEITLPTVPLNHIDDKGGEIALCILSAINVGKIQSDKELED
;
A
#
# COMPACT_ATOMS: atom_id res chain seq x y z
N HIS A 1 13.18 -27.10 15.85
CA HIS A 1 13.73 -25.82 16.34
C HIS A 1 15.26 -25.78 16.40
N THR A 2 15.92 -26.89 16.68
CA THR A 2 17.40 -26.96 16.76
C THR A 2 18.08 -27.06 15.38
N ARG A 3 17.44 -27.69 14.39
CA ARG A 3 17.93 -27.79 13.01
C ARG A 3 17.99 -26.42 12.31
N ASP A 4 17.00 -25.58 12.50
CA ASP A 4 16.86 -24.27 11.88
C ASP A 4 17.90 -23.25 12.42
N ARG A 5 18.23 -23.31 13.71
CA ARG A 5 19.32 -22.53 14.30
C ARG A 5 20.69 -22.94 13.80
N ARG A 6 20.94 -24.24 13.62
CA ARG A 6 22.22 -24.75 13.10
C ARG A 6 22.40 -24.37 11.64
N GLN A 7 21.36 -24.44 10.82
CA GLN A 7 21.43 -24.12 9.40
C GLN A 7 21.68 -22.64 9.16
N ARG A 8 21.06 -21.72 9.94
CA ARG A 8 21.33 -20.28 9.86
C ARG A 8 22.71 -19.88 10.39
N GLN A 9 23.17 -20.52 11.44
CA GLN A 9 24.53 -20.33 11.93
C GLN A 9 25.58 -20.87 10.94
N MET A 10 25.29 -21.98 10.25
CA MET A 10 26.13 -22.50 9.17
C MET A 10 26.27 -21.52 8.02
N CYS A 11 25.16 -20.98 7.48
CA CYS A 11 25.19 -20.04 6.35
C CYS A 11 26.07 -18.79 6.60
N ILE A 12 26.13 -18.29 7.82
CA ILE A 12 26.96 -17.13 8.19
C ILE A 12 28.40 -17.59 8.52
N ARG A 13 28.57 -18.75 9.16
CA ARG A 13 29.90 -19.25 9.56
C ARG A 13 30.70 -19.81 8.39
N ASP A 14 30.04 -20.40 7.40
CA ASP A 14 30.73 -21.10 6.30
C ASP A 14 31.01 -20.19 5.10
N ARG A 15 30.38 -18.99 5.03
CA ARG A 15 30.56 -18.06 3.92
C ARG A 15 31.80 -17.19 4.05
N TYR A 16 32.24 -16.90 5.29
CA TYR A 16 33.36 -16.04 5.59
C TYR A 16 34.22 -16.62 6.71
N ASP A 17 35.54 -16.50 6.60
CA ASP A 17 36.47 -16.80 7.69
C ASP A 17 36.23 -15.87 8.91
N LYS A 18 36.87 -16.18 10.03
CA LYS A 18 36.65 -15.47 11.30
C LYS A 18 37.09 -14.00 11.22
N GLU A 19 38.14 -13.70 10.52
CA GLU A 19 38.70 -12.35 10.39
C GLU A 19 37.80 -11.46 9.53
N THR A 20 37.40 -11.98 8.36
CA THR A 20 36.44 -11.31 7.46
C THR A 20 35.11 -11.01 8.16
N ARG A 21 34.57 -11.97 8.93
CA ARG A 21 33.34 -11.74 9.73
C ARG A 21 33.52 -10.63 10.76
N LEU A 22 34.65 -10.62 11.46
CA LEU A 22 34.93 -9.59 12.47
C LEU A 22 35.07 -8.22 11.82
N ASN A 23 35.67 -8.15 10.64
CA ASN A 23 35.77 -6.91 9.87
C ASN A 23 34.38 -6.38 9.49
N TYR A 24 33.48 -7.23 8.92
CA TYR A 24 32.11 -6.81 8.64
C TYR A 24 31.37 -6.33 9.88
N VAL A 25 31.49 -7.00 11.02
CA VAL A 25 30.85 -6.57 12.27
C VAL A 25 31.34 -5.18 12.68
N LYS A 26 32.65 -4.91 12.57
CA LYS A 26 33.22 -3.59 12.86
C LYS A 26 32.70 -2.52 11.90
N ARG A 27 32.69 -2.80 10.61
CA ARG A 27 32.19 -1.86 9.58
C ARG A 27 30.71 -1.49 9.82
N TYR A 28 29.84 -2.48 10.05
CA TYR A 28 28.44 -2.22 10.39
C TYR A 28 28.29 -1.44 11.69
N TYR A 29 29.06 -1.78 12.74
CA TYR A 29 29.03 -1.06 14.00
C TYR A 29 29.43 0.41 13.81
N ASP A 30 30.51 0.66 13.06
CA ASP A 30 30.97 2.02 12.76
C ASP A 30 29.96 2.80 11.92
N ALA A 31 29.37 2.20 10.90
CA ALA A 31 28.38 2.86 10.05
C ALA A 31 27.14 3.29 10.86
N ILE A 32 26.66 2.43 11.76
CA ILE A 32 25.48 2.72 12.59
C ILE A 32 25.83 3.72 13.71
N SER A 33 26.91 3.49 14.46
CA SER A 33 27.30 4.33 15.60
C SER A 33 27.71 5.75 15.20
N LYS A 34 28.25 5.92 13.99
CA LYS A 34 28.57 7.22 13.41
C LYS A 34 27.41 7.87 12.67
N HIS A 35 26.21 7.29 12.75
CA HIS A 35 24.99 7.75 12.06
C HIS A 35 25.13 7.89 10.54
N LYS A 36 25.94 7.06 9.90
CA LYS A 36 26.05 6.98 8.45
C LYS A 36 24.92 6.13 7.85
N LEU A 37 24.51 5.10 8.60
CA LEU A 37 23.42 4.18 8.24
C LEU A 37 22.38 4.18 9.37
N ASN A 38 21.12 4.31 8.99
CA ASN A 38 19.96 4.12 9.86
C ASN A 38 19.28 2.79 9.55
N ILE A 39 18.92 2.02 10.58
CA ILE A 39 18.21 0.76 10.47
C ILE A 39 16.82 0.86 11.09
N PRO A 40 15.82 0.14 10.56
CA PRO A 40 14.43 0.32 10.97
C PRO A 40 14.12 -0.32 12.33
N THR A 41 13.03 0.15 12.93
CA THR A 41 12.53 -0.29 14.23
C THR A 41 12.39 -1.82 14.36
N PRO A 42 11.89 -2.59 13.36
CA PRO A 42 11.80 -4.05 13.49
C PRO A 42 13.15 -4.74 13.66
N ILE A 43 14.21 -4.25 13.01
CA ILE A 43 15.56 -4.77 13.19
C ILE A 43 16.05 -4.42 14.58
N MET A 44 16.00 -3.14 14.97
CA MET A 44 16.52 -2.67 16.26
C MET A 44 15.82 -3.36 17.45
N GLY A 45 14.50 -3.54 17.36
CA GLY A 45 13.73 -4.18 18.42
C GLY A 45 13.65 -5.71 18.35
N GLY A 46 14.03 -6.32 17.22
CA GLY A 46 13.89 -7.76 16.98
C GLY A 46 15.20 -8.55 17.05
N VAL A 47 16.32 -7.92 16.75
CA VAL A 47 17.64 -8.60 16.81
C VAL A 47 17.92 -9.12 18.22
N ARG A 48 18.39 -10.38 18.31
CA ARG A 48 18.64 -11.13 19.56
C ARG A 48 17.37 -11.50 20.36
N THR A 49 16.18 -11.31 19.80
CA THR A 49 14.93 -11.76 20.40
C THR A 49 14.37 -12.99 19.63
N PRO A 50 13.32 -13.65 20.10
CA PRO A 50 12.62 -14.69 19.35
C PRO A 50 11.92 -14.19 18.08
N ILE A 51 11.73 -12.90 17.92
CA ILE A 51 11.11 -12.28 16.74
C ILE A 51 11.95 -12.56 15.51
N ARG A 52 11.28 -12.91 14.40
CA ARG A 52 11.92 -13.26 13.12
C ARG A 52 11.43 -12.41 11.95
N GLN A 53 10.45 -11.53 12.17
CA GLN A 53 9.94 -10.59 11.19
C GLN A 53 10.71 -9.25 11.34
N PHE A 54 11.39 -8.82 10.28
CA PHE A 54 12.23 -7.62 10.27
C PHE A 54 11.77 -6.58 9.24
N ALA A 55 10.77 -6.90 8.41
CA ALA A 55 10.22 -5.95 7.45
C ALA A 55 9.52 -4.79 8.19
N SER A 56 9.86 -3.58 7.82
CA SER A 56 9.23 -2.35 8.33
C SER A 56 8.00 -1.96 7.53
N CYS A 57 8.01 -2.24 6.23
CA CYS A 57 6.94 -1.91 5.30
C CYS A 57 6.37 -3.19 4.69
N VAL A 58 5.06 -3.30 4.68
CA VAL A 58 4.32 -4.45 4.15
C VAL A 58 3.19 -3.95 3.28
N LEU A 59 3.08 -4.50 2.07
CA LEU A 59 2.08 -4.14 1.09
C LEU A 59 1.13 -5.33 0.91
N VAL A 60 -0.15 -5.13 1.18
CA VAL A 60 -1.20 -6.15 1.11
C VAL A 60 -2.25 -5.72 0.10
N ASP A 61 -2.48 -6.53 -0.92
CA ASP A 61 -3.46 -6.29 -1.96
C ASP A 61 -4.73 -7.10 -1.69
N ALA A 62 -5.90 -6.45 -1.66
CA ALA A 62 -7.19 -7.09 -1.48
C ALA A 62 -7.97 -7.10 -2.80
N ASP A 63 -8.52 -8.26 -3.16
CA ASP A 63 -9.40 -8.42 -4.30
C ASP A 63 -10.88 -8.34 -3.89
N ASP A 64 -11.77 -8.36 -4.87
CA ASP A 64 -13.21 -8.15 -4.77
C ASP A 64 -13.99 -9.39 -4.28
N THR A 65 -13.42 -10.16 -3.35
CA THR A 65 -14.08 -11.30 -2.71
C THR A 65 -13.98 -11.22 -1.19
N LEU A 66 -14.95 -11.76 -0.46
CA LEU A 66 -14.89 -11.80 1.01
C LEU A 66 -13.67 -12.58 1.51
N ASP A 67 -13.32 -13.67 0.83
CA ASP A 67 -12.17 -14.50 1.21
C ASP A 67 -10.85 -13.71 1.05
N SER A 68 -10.71 -12.95 -0.02
CA SER A 68 -9.55 -12.08 -0.24
C SER A 68 -9.50 -10.95 0.79
N ILE A 69 -10.61 -10.26 1.02
CA ILE A 69 -10.69 -9.15 2.00
C ILE A 69 -10.34 -9.64 3.41
N PHE A 70 -10.88 -10.80 3.83
CA PHE A 70 -10.62 -11.33 5.16
C PHE A 70 -9.23 -11.93 5.31
N SER A 71 -8.68 -12.51 4.24
CA SER A 71 -7.28 -12.97 4.23
C SER A 71 -6.31 -11.80 4.33
N SER A 72 -6.60 -10.71 3.61
CA SER A 72 -5.85 -9.46 3.71
C SER A 72 -5.93 -8.87 5.12
N ASP A 73 -7.11 -8.82 5.74
CA ASP A 73 -7.30 -8.34 7.11
C ASP A 73 -6.48 -9.16 8.13
N MET A 74 -6.46 -10.49 7.99
CA MET A 74 -5.64 -11.35 8.85
C MET A 74 -4.14 -11.07 8.65
N ALA A 75 -3.68 -10.92 7.42
CA ALA A 75 -2.29 -10.58 7.12
C ALA A 75 -1.91 -9.23 7.74
N ILE A 76 -2.76 -8.20 7.57
CA ILE A 76 -2.60 -6.87 8.18
C ILE A 76 -2.39 -7.01 9.69
N GLY A 77 -3.29 -7.70 10.39
CA GLY A 77 -3.20 -7.87 11.84
C GLY A 77 -1.91 -8.54 12.29
N ARG A 78 -1.48 -9.61 11.60
CA ARG A 78 -0.24 -10.33 11.91
C ARG A 78 1.01 -9.48 11.72
N TYR A 79 1.09 -8.69 10.66
CA TYR A 79 2.25 -7.83 10.40
C TYR A 79 2.27 -6.59 11.31
N VAL A 80 1.12 -5.97 11.58
CA VAL A 80 1.02 -4.86 12.56
C VAL A 80 1.51 -5.30 13.93
N ALA A 81 1.07 -6.47 14.41
CA ALA A 81 1.52 -7.02 15.70
C ALA A 81 3.04 -7.25 15.75
N GLN A 82 3.68 -7.39 14.59
CA GLN A 82 5.13 -7.56 14.45
C GLN A 82 5.88 -6.27 14.02
N ARG A 83 5.28 -5.11 14.25
CA ARG A 83 5.88 -3.76 14.09
C ARG A 83 6.02 -3.26 12.66
N ALA A 84 5.27 -3.80 11.71
CA ALA A 84 5.25 -3.29 10.35
C ALA A 84 4.22 -2.16 10.18
N GLY A 85 4.53 -1.19 9.33
CA GLY A 85 3.59 -0.25 8.75
C GLY A 85 2.99 -0.85 7.47
N ILE A 86 1.70 -0.64 7.24
CA ILE A 86 0.96 -1.35 6.19
C ILE A 86 0.51 -0.40 5.09
N GLY A 87 0.75 -0.78 3.84
CA GLY A 87 0.00 -0.33 2.68
C GLY A 87 -1.09 -1.34 2.35
N ILE A 88 -2.30 -0.88 2.10
CA ILE A 88 -3.44 -1.72 1.75
C ILE A 88 -3.95 -1.24 0.40
N ASN A 89 -4.06 -2.13 -0.58
CA ASN A 89 -4.82 -1.83 -1.78
C ASN A 89 -6.26 -2.32 -1.62
N ALA A 90 -7.22 -1.41 -1.72
CA ALA A 90 -8.65 -1.72 -1.70
C ALA A 90 -9.36 -1.24 -2.99
N GLY A 91 -8.57 -0.77 -3.96
CA GLY A 91 -9.09 -0.20 -5.20
C GLY A 91 -9.78 -1.18 -6.15
N ARG A 92 -9.68 -2.50 -5.89
CA ARG A 92 -10.40 -3.55 -6.64
C ARG A 92 -11.78 -3.83 -6.08
N ILE A 93 -12.05 -3.45 -4.82
CA ILE A 93 -13.32 -3.76 -4.16
C ILE A 93 -14.44 -2.97 -4.85
N ARG A 94 -15.52 -3.67 -5.19
CA ARG A 94 -16.68 -3.07 -5.85
C ARG A 94 -17.35 -1.98 -5.02
N GLY A 95 -17.93 -1.01 -5.71
CA GLY A 95 -18.63 0.10 -5.07
C GLY A 95 -20.00 -0.26 -4.52
N ILE A 96 -20.58 0.69 -3.80
CA ILE A 96 -21.93 0.59 -3.22
C ILE A 96 -22.98 0.26 -4.30
N ASN A 97 -23.98 -0.54 -3.94
CA ASN A 97 -25.07 -0.99 -4.81
C ASN A 97 -24.64 -1.90 -5.97
N SER A 98 -23.37 -2.27 -6.10
CA SER A 98 -22.94 -3.29 -7.06
C SER A 98 -23.62 -4.63 -6.79
N LYS A 99 -23.99 -5.32 -7.85
CA LYS A 99 -24.72 -6.59 -7.76
C LYS A 99 -23.86 -7.71 -7.15
N ILE A 100 -24.47 -8.49 -6.23
CA ILE A 100 -23.89 -9.68 -5.63
C ILE A 100 -24.85 -10.85 -5.90
N ARG A 101 -24.32 -12.05 -6.11
CA ARG A 101 -25.11 -13.27 -6.36
C ARG A 101 -26.15 -13.10 -7.46
N GLY A 102 -25.73 -12.58 -8.61
CA GLY A 102 -26.64 -12.38 -9.75
C GLY A 102 -27.68 -11.26 -9.56
N GLY A 103 -27.51 -10.40 -8.54
CA GLY A 103 -28.39 -9.27 -8.24
C GLY A 103 -29.38 -9.54 -7.08
N GLU A 104 -29.26 -10.67 -6.42
CA GLU A 104 -30.06 -11.01 -5.23
C GLU A 104 -29.77 -10.05 -4.05
N VAL A 105 -28.51 -9.62 -3.93
CA VAL A 105 -28.04 -8.71 -2.88
C VAL A 105 -27.25 -7.56 -3.51
N GLN A 106 -27.27 -6.41 -2.87
CA GLN A 106 -26.46 -5.26 -3.24
C GLN A 106 -25.29 -5.08 -2.26
N HIS A 107 -24.14 -4.66 -2.79
CA HIS A 107 -22.93 -4.39 -2.01
C HIS A 107 -23.11 -3.13 -1.15
N THR A 108 -22.63 -3.18 0.07
CA THR A 108 -22.76 -2.10 1.07
C THR A 108 -21.73 -0.97 0.90
N GLY A 109 -20.86 -1.07 -0.10
CA GLY A 109 -19.77 -0.13 -0.33
C GLY A 109 -18.48 -0.51 0.38
N VAL A 110 -17.43 0.29 0.16
CA VAL A 110 -16.08 0.02 0.71
C VAL A 110 -15.93 0.45 2.17
N VAL A 111 -16.70 1.42 2.63
CA VAL A 111 -16.57 2.01 3.98
C VAL A 111 -16.66 0.98 5.11
N PRO A 112 -17.59 0.00 5.11
CA PRO A 112 -17.66 -1.04 6.14
C PRO A 112 -16.38 -1.89 6.21
N PHE A 113 -15.77 -2.22 5.07
CA PHE A 113 -14.51 -2.97 5.02
C PHE A 113 -13.32 -2.13 5.49
N LEU A 114 -13.31 -0.83 5.19
CA LEU A 114 -12.29 0.09 5.72
C LEU A 114 -12.37 0.20 7.24
N LYS A 115 -13.57 0.23 7.84
CA LYS A 115 -13.75 0.16 9.30
C LYS A 115 -13.19 -1.13 9.90
N LYS A 116 -13.37 -2.26 9.20
CA LYS A 116 -12.79 -3.53 9.62
C LYS A 116 -11.27 -3.45 9.62
N PHE A 117 -10.64 -2.98 8.54
CA PHE A 117 -9.19 -2.78 8.48
C PHE A 117 -8.69 -1.81 9.56
N GLU A 118 -9.41 -0.70 9.79
CA GLU A 118 -9.08 0.24 10.88
C GLU A 118 -9.08 -0.44 12.23
N SER A 119 -10.11 -1.22 12.52
CA SER A 119 -10.23 -1.98 13.78
C SER A 119 -9.07 -2.95 13.95
N THR A 120 -8.72 -3.71 12.91
CA THR A 120 -7.61 -4.66 12.92
C THR A 120 -6.27 -3.97 13.14
N VAL A 121 -6.00 -2.88 12.43
CA VAL A 121 -4.78 -2.06 12.60
C VAL A 121 -4.66 -1.52 14.03
N ARG A 122 -5.77 -1.13 14.64
CA ARG A 122 -5.78 -0.55 16.00
C ARG A 122 -5.68 -1.59 17.12
N CYS A 123 -6.31 -2.74 16.99
CA CYS A 123 -6.30 -3.76 18.03
C CYS A 123 -4.98 -4.55 18.05
N CYS A 124 -4.27 -4.67 16.93
CA CYS A 124 -3.00 -5.39 16.81
C CYS A 124 -1.80 -4.47 17.12
N THR A 125 -1.76 -3.90 18.31
CA THR A 125 -0.72 -2.94 18.69
C THR A 125 0.69 -3.55 18.76
N GLN A 126 1.69 -2.74 18.47
CA GLN A 126 3.11 -3.10 18.59
C GLN A 126 3.54 -3.13 20.06
N ASN A 127 3.48 -4.29 20.71
CA ASN A 127 3.83 -4.49 22.13
C ASN A 127 3.04 -3.59 23.12
N GLY A 128 1.83 -3.18 22.79
CA GLY A 128 0.99 -2.35 23.66
C GLY A 128 1.39 -0.89 23.80
N ILE A 129 2.52 -0.47 23.21
CA ILE A 129 3.07 0.89 23.37
C ILE A 129 2.81 1.75 22.12
N ARG A 130 2.93 1.17 20.93
CA ARG A 130 2.75 1.86 19.64
C ARG A 130 1.55 1.30 18.90
N GLY A 131 0.59 2.15 18.54
CA GLY A 131 -0.53 1.76 17.68
C GLY A 131 -0.06 1.38 16.28
N GLY A 132 -0.78 0.49 15.61
CA GLY A 132 -0.60 0.22 14.20
C GLY A 132 -0.99 1.41 13.33
N SER A 133 -0.44 1.47 12.12
CA SER A 133 -0.78 2.48 11.12
C SER A 133 -0.82 1.85 9.74
N ALA A 134 -1.77 2.30 8.92
CA ALA A 134 -1.92 1.84 7.54
C ALA A 134 -2.40 2.95 6.63
N THR A 135 -2.00 2.89 5.35
CA THR A 135 -2.50 3.72 4.25
C THR A 135 -3.26 2.85 3.28
N VAL A 136 -4.47 3.27 2.91
CA VAL A 136 -5.32 2.56 1.93
C VAL A 136 -5.27 3.27 0.58
N HIS A 137 -5.06 2.51 -0.48
CA HIS A 137 -4.91 2.99 -1.85
C HIS A 137 -6.19 2.78 -2.65
N PHE A 138 -6.62 3.83 -3.36
CA PHE A 138 -7.78 3.80 -4.27
C PHE A 138 -7.48 4.52 -5.58
N PRO A 139 -8.01 4.05 -6.72
CA PRO A 139 -7.95 4.80 -7.97
C PRO A 139 -8.93 5.97 -7.93
N ILE A 140 -8.53 7.10 -8.53
CA ILE A 140 -9.34 8.33 -8.56
C ILE A 140 -10.70 8.11 -9.27
N TRP A 141 -10.81 7.12 -10.12
CA TRP A 141 -12.01 6.77 -10.87
C TRP A 141 -12.96 5.80 -10.14
N HIS A 142 -12.64 5.45 -8.86
CA HIS A 142 -13.51 4.57 -8.07
C HIS A 142 -14.86 5.24 -7.79
N GLN A 143 -15.96 4.49 -7.89
CA GLN A 143 -17.33 4.98 -7.70
C GLN A 143 -17.53 5.76 -6.39
N GLU A 144 -16.91 5.34 -5.30
CA GLU A 144 -17.04 5.94 -3.97
C GLU A 144 -15.90 6.93 -3.64
N ILE A 145 -15.17 7.43 -4.64
CA ILE A 145 -14.01 8.28 -4.38
C ILE A 145 -14.33 9.54 -3.57
N GLU A 146 -15.49 10.15 -3.80
CA GLU A 146 -15.90 11.35 -3.06
C GLU A 146 -16.12 11.06 -1.58
N ASP A 147 -16.71 9.90 -1.24
CA ASP A 147 -16.87 9.44 0.14
C ASP A 147 -15.52 9.10 0.77
N ILE A 148 -14.62 8.46 0.01
CA ILE A 148 -13.28 8.10 0.46
C ILE A 148 -12.46 9.35 0.83
N LEU A 149 -12.53 10.40 0.04
CA LEU A 149 -11.79 11.65 0.27
C LEU A 149 -12.13 12.29 1.62
N VAL A 150 -13.38 12.17 2.09
CA VAL A 150 -13.84 12.80 3.33
C VAL A 150 -13.74 11.91 4.57
N LEU A 151 -13.31 10.64 4.44
CA LEU A 151 -13.28 9.68 5.55
C LEU A 151 -12.45 10.15 6.75
N LYS A 152 -11.43 10.97 6.51
CA LYS A 152 -10.50 11.43 7.55
C LYS A 152 -10.84 12.77 8.14
N ASN A 153 -11.71 13.56 7.53
CA ASN A 153 -12.02 14.89 8.02
C ASN A 153 -12.83 14.88 9.34
N ASN A 154 -12.90 16.03 10.01
CA ASN A 154 -13.58 16.19 11.29
C ASN A 154 -15.09 16.49 11.16
N LYS A 155 -15.61 16.56 9.93
CA LYS A 155 -17.02 16.82 9.65
C LYS A 155 -17.80 15.50 9.60
N GLY A 156 -19.07 15.52 9.98
CA GLY A 156 -19.94 14.33 9.98
C GLY A 156 -19.83 13.46 11.22
N THR A 157 -20.53 12.33 11.19
CA THR A 157 -20.61 11.37 12.31
C THR A 157 -19.50 10.31 12.20
N GLU A 158 -19.20 9.63 13.33
CA GLU A 158 -18.25 8.52 13.34
C GLU A 158 -18.68 7.35 12.42
N ASP A 159 -19.99 7.21 12.19
CA ASP A 159 -20.51 6.16 11.31
C ASP A 159 -20.06 6.32 9.86
N ASN A 160 -19.81 7.56 9.44
CA ASN A 160 -19.39 7.87 8.06
C ASN A 160 -17.91 8.24 7.96
N ARG A 161 -17.10 7.89 8.97
CA ARG A 161 -15.67 8.25 9.01
C ARG A 161 -14.81 7.05 9.38
N VAL A 162 -13.59 7.04 8.81
CA VAL A 162 -12.53 6.08 9.11
C VAL A 162 -11.23 6.90 9.27
N ARG A 163 -11.07 7.51 10.45
CA ARG A 163 -10.08 8.56 10.69
C ARG A 163 -8.68 8.04 11.03
N LYS A 164 -8.55 6.78 11.43
CA LYS A 164 -7.28 6.22 11.90
C LYS A 164 -6.48 5.51 10.80
N LEU A 165 -7.03 5.39 9.61
CA LEU A 165 -6.31 5.05 8.40
C LEU A 165 -5.86 6.32 7.67
N ASP A 166 -4.76 6.24 6.93
CA ASP A 166 -4.38 7.24 5.94
C ASP A 166 -4.83 6.77 4.54
N TYR A 167 -4.93 7.67 3.60
CA TYR A 167 -5.42 7.36 2.25
C TYR A 167 -4.42 7.79 1.19
N SER A 168 -4.42 7.07 0.07
CA SER A 168 -3.61 7.38 -1.11
C SER A 168 -4.47 7.27 -2.35
N ILE A 169 -4.53 8.33 -3.13
CA ILE A 169 -5.30 8.39 -4.36
C ILE A 169 -4.36 8.22 -5.54
N GLN A 170 -4.61 7.16 -6.31
CA GLN A 170 -3.86 6.83 -7.51
C GLN A 170 -4.43 7.63 -8.69
N ILE A 171 -3.56 8.36 -9.38
CA ILE A 171 -3.91 9.23 -10.49
C ILE A 171 -3.00 8.89 -11.66
N SER A 172 -3.55 8.79 -12.88
CA SER A 172 -2.78 8.70 -14.12
C SER A 172 -2.77 10.03 -14.87
N LYS A 173 -1.93 10.13 -15.88
CA LYS A 173 -1.80 11.30 -16.75
C LYS A 173 -3.13 11.75 -17.35
N LEU A 174 -3.98 10.81 -17.77
CA LEU A 174 -5.31 11.07 -18.32
C LEU A 174 -6.16 12.00 -17.43
N PHE A 175 -6.13 11.80 -16.11
CA PHE A 175 -6.94 12.61 -15.18
C PHE A 175 -6.38 14.02 -15.00
N TYR A 176 -5.06 14.19 -15.08
CA TYR A 176 -4.44 15.52 -15.12
C TYR A 176 -4.75 16.26 -16.42
N GLU A 177 -4.75 15.57 -17.55
CA GLU A 177 -5.15 16.15 -18.84
C GLU A 177 -6.62 16.60 -18.80
N ARG A 178 -7.52 15.80 -18.24
CA ARG A 178 -8.92 16.19 -18.06
C ARG A 178 -9.10 17.38 -17.12
N PHE A 179 -8.30 17.45 -16.06
CA PHE A 179 -8.29 18.63 -15.20
C PHE A 179 -7.90 19.90 -15.95
N ILE A 180 -6.84 19.85 -16.77
CA ILE A 180 -6.36 20.99 -17.56
C ILE A 180 -7.38 21.39 -18.62
N THR A 181 -8.01 20.44 -19.27
CA THR A 181 -9.00 20.66 -20.34
C THR A 181 -10.41 20.93 -19.82
N SER A 182 -10.62 20.96 -18.51
CA SER A 182 -11.95 21.11 -17.86
C SER A 182 -12.96 20.05 -18.32
N SER A 183 -12.48 18.84 -18.56
CA SER A 183 -13.31 17.69 -18.96
C SER A 183 -13.84 16.93 -17.75
N ASP A 184 -14.78 16.03 -18.00
CA ASP A 184 -15.39 15.19 -16.96
C ASP A 184 -14.60 13.91 -16.71
N ILE A 185 -14.76 13.34 -15.52
CA ILE A 185 -14.29 12.03 -15.10
C ILE A 185 -15.49 11.13 -14.82
N SER A 186 -15.46 9.92 -15.35
CA SER A 186 -16.43 8.88 -15.04
C SER A 186 -15.96 8.02 -13.87
N LEU A 187 -16.79 7.88 -12.86
CA LEU A 187 -16.53 7.06 -11.68
C LEU A 187 -17.24 5.71 -11.87
N PHE A 188 -16.49 4.65 -11.76
CA PHE A 188 -16.98 3.28 -11.98
C PHE A 188 -16.83 2.43 -10.71
N SER A 189 -17.74 1.47 -10.54
CA SER A 189 -17.46 0.31 -9.70
C SER A 189 -16.46 -0.60 -10.44
N PRO A 190 -15.35 -1.03 -9.84
CA PRO A 190 -14.39 -1.92 -10.49
C PRO A 190 -15.01 -3.20 -11.04
N HIS A 191 -16.07 -3.68 -10.41
CA HIS A 191 -16.85 -4.84 -10.85
C HIS A 191 -17.52 -4.67 -12.22
N ASP A 192 -17.96 -3.46 -12.54
CA ASP A 192 -18.69 -3.17 -13.78
C ASP A 192 -17.77 -2.87 -14.97
N VAL A 193 -16.47 -2.71 -14.71
CA VAL A 193 -15.42 -2.42 -15.69
C VAL A 193 -14.26 -3.43 -15.56
N PRO A 194 -14.49 -4.71 -15.91
CA PRO A 194 -13.49 -5.76 -15.73
C PRO A 194 -12.16 -5.40 -16.42
N ASN A 195 -11.05 -5.81 -15.82
CA ASN A 195 -9.67 -5.56 -16.24
C ASN A 195 -9.23 -4.08 -16.21
N LEU A 196 -10.11 -3.12 -15.95
CA LEU A 196 -9.72 -1.71 -15.93
C LEU A 196 -8.65 -1.43 -14.85
N TYR A 197 -8.81 -2.02 -13.65
CA TYR A 197 -7.81 -1.89 -12.60
C TYR A 197 -6.49 -2.58 -12.96
N ASP A 198 -6.55 -3.70 -13.69
CA ASP A 198 -5.36 -4.46 -14.08
C ASP A 198 -4.45 -3.70 -15.05
N VAL A 199 -5.03 -2.85 -15.89
CA VAL A 199 -4.27 -1.98 -16.79
C VAL A 199 -4.03 -0.57 -16.26
N PHE A 200 -4.56 -0.22 -15.09
CA PHE A 200 -4.41 1.13 -14.53
C PHE A 200 -2.95 1.45 -14.24
N GLY A 201 -2.46 2.54 -14.81
CA GLY A 201 -1.05 2.93 -14.76
C GLY A 201 -0.21 2.37 -15.93
N THR A 202 -0.84 1.85 -16.96
CA THR A 202 -0.22 1.47 -18.23
C THR A 202 -0.82 2.26 -19.39
N GLU A 203 -0.20 2.23 -20.56
CA GLU A 203 -0.70 2.92 -21.77
C GLU A 203 -2.08 2.38 -22.23
N GLU A 204 -2.41 1.15 -21.93
CA GLU A 204 -3.69 0.55 -22.30
C GLU A 204 -4.86 1.10 -21.49
N PHE A 205 -4.61 1.65 -20.32
CA PHE A 205 -5.65 2.18 -19.44
C PHE A 205 -6.51 3.23 -20.13
N ASP A 206 -5.89 4.21 -20.75
CA ASP A 206 -6.61 5.34 -21.37
C ASP A 206 -7.58 4.86 -22.46
N ARG A 207 -7.15 3.88 -23.26
CA ARG A 207 -7.98 3.26 -24.30
C ARG A 207 -9.17 2.51 -23.69
N LEU A 208 -8.92 1.69 -22.70
CA LEU A 208 -9.96 0.86 -22.08
C LEU A 208 -10.95 1.73 -21.28
N TYR A 209 -10.45 2.70 -20.52
CA TYR A 209 -11.27 3.64 -19.76
C TYR A 209 -12.21 4.44 -20.69
N THR A 210 -11.69 4.98 -21.77
CA THR A 210 -12.50 5.71 -22.77
C THR A 210 -13.51 4.81 -23.47
N ALA A 211 -13.17 3.54 -23.71
CA ALA A 211 -14.12 2.57 -24.27
C ALA A 211 -15.29 2.31 -23.31
N TYR A 212 -15.01 2.17 -22.01
CA TYR A 212 -16.06 2.01 -20.99
C TYR A 212 -16.91 3.28 -20.83
N GLU A 213 -16.32 4.46 -21.00
CA GLU A 213 -17.09 5.72 -21.02
C GLU A 213 -18.02 5.84 -22.22
N ALA A 214 -17.67 5.26 -23.36
CA ALA A 214 -18.52 5.25 -24.55
C ALA A 214 -19.70 4.28 -24.44
N ASP A 215 -19.61 3.25 -23.58
CA ASP A 215 -20.68 2.28 -23.36
C ASP A 215 -21.72 2.83 -22.37
N THR A 216 -22.86 3.20 -22.88
CA THR A 216 -23.98 3.76 -22.10
C THR A 216 -24.70 2.74 -21.22
N THR A 217 -24.41 1.44 -21.35
CA THR A 217 -25.01 0.38 -20.55
C THR A 217 -24.31 0.19 -19.21
N ILE A 218 -23.08 0.69 -19.08
CA ILE A 218 -22.28 0.58 -17.84
C ILE A 218 -22.70 1.69 -16.85
N PRO A 219 -23.13 1.31 -15.64
CA PRO A 219 -23.46 2.28 -14.59
C PRO A 219 -22.22 3.12 -14.21
N ARG A 220 -22.41 4.43 -14.16
CA ARG A 220 -21.36 5.35 -13.75
C ARG A 220 -21.94 6.65 -13.17
N LYS A 221 -21.12 7.31 -12.37
CA LYS A 221 -21.30 8.71 -11.99
C LYS A 221 -20.31 9.55 -12.78
N THR A 222 -20.71 10.70 -13.26
CA THR A 222 -19.82 11.65 -13.93
C THR A 222 -19.64 12.88 -13.06
N ILE A 223 -18.41 13.35 -12.94
CA ILE A 223 -18.03 14.54 -12.17
C ILE A 223 -17.01 15.36 -12.96
N ALA A 224 -17.03 16.70 -12.83
CA ALA A 224 -16.00 17.55 -13.40
C ALA A 224 -14.62 17.22 -12.79
N ALA A 225 -13.61 17.02 -13.64
CA ALA A 225 -12.25 16.71 -13.16
C ALA A 225 -11.71 17.79 -12.22
N GLN A 226 -12.02 19.06 -12.51
CA GLN A 226 -11.61 20.18 -11.68
C GLN A 226 -12.25 20.11 -10.27
N GLU A 227 -13.52 19.79 -10.18
CA GLU A 227 -14.22 19.65 -8.91
C GLU A 227 -13.59 18.53 -8.06
N LEU A 228 -13.41 17.34 -8.63
CA LEU A 228 -12.87 16.19 -7.91
C LEU A 228 -11.43 16.44 -7.44
N ILE A 229 -10.56 16.95 -8.31
CA ILE A 229 -9.16 17.21 -7.96
C ILE A 229 -9.03 18.35 -6.95
N LEU A 230 -9.83 19.40 -7.05
CA LEU A 230 -9.85 20.48 -6.06
C LEU A 230 -10.36 20.00 -4.70
N ASN A 231 -11.38 19.11 -4.66
CA ASN A 231 -11.82 18.47 -3.43
C ASN A 231 -10.73 17.60 -2.81
N LEU A 232 -10.02 16.80 -3.61
CA LEU A 232 -8.87 16.03 -3.17
C LEU A 232 -7.79 16.94 -2.52
N LEU A 233 -7.42 18.01 -3.19
CA LEU A 233 -6.40 18.95 -2.68
C LEU A 233 -6.84 19.66 -1.41
N LYS A 234 -8.13 20.03 -1.31
CA LYS A 234 -8.72 20.63 -0.12
C LYS A 234 -8.68 19.68 1.07
N GLU A 235 -9.20 18.46 0.91
CA GLU A 235 -9.20 17.46 1.99
C GLU A 235 -7.75 17.07 2.39
N ARG A 236 -6.83 17.01 1.44
CA ARG A 236 -5.40 16.84 1.71
C ARG A 236 -4.83 17.99 2.56
N ALA A 237 -5.16 19.24 2.24
CA ALA A 237 -4.69 20.41 2.99
C ALA A 237 -5.30 20.46 4.41
N GLU A 238 -6.58 20.14 4.53
CA GLU A 238 -7.30 20.17 5.82
C GLU A 238 -6.86 19.02 6.76
N THR A 239 -6.59 17.84 6.23
CA THR A 239 -6.26 16.65 7.04
C THR A 239 -4.77 16.34 7.14
N GLY A 240 -3.97 16.79 6.16
CA GLY A 240 -2.54 16.51 6.05
C GLY A 240 -2.18 15.05 5.79
N ARG A 241 -3.14 14.19 5.41
CA ARG A 241 -3.00 12.73 5.40
C ARG A 241 -3.60 12.03 4.19
N ILE A 242 -3.71 12.70 3.06
CA ILE A 242 -4.07 12.09 1.78
C ILE A 242 -2.85 12.18 0.87
N TYR A 243 -2.34 11.04 0.45
CA TYR A 243 -1.26 10.94 -0.52
C TYR A 243 -1.80 10.98 -1.94
N ILE A 244 -0.97 11.45 -2.87
CA ILE A 244 -1.20 11.37 -4.32
C ILE A 244 -0.15 10.43 -4.90
N MET A 245 -0.59 9.38 -5.59
CA MET A 245 0.28 8.40 -6.25
C MET A 245 0.12 8.50 -7.76
N ASN A 246 1.16 8.94 -8.46
CA ASN A 246 1.19 8.95 -9.93
C ASN A 246 1.49 7.53 -10.42
N ILE A 247 0.43 6.74 -10.61
CA ILE A 247 0.53 5.30 -10.83
C ILE A 247 1.24 4.92 -12.14
N ASP A 248 1.07 5.69 -13.18
CA ASP A 248 1.75 5.55 -14.46
C ASP A 248 3.25 5.80 -14.34
N HIS A 249 3.66 6.83 -13.60
CA HIS A 249 5.08 7.09 -13.32
C HIS A 249 5.69 5.97 -12.46
N CYS A 250 4.96 5.47 -11.46
CA CYS A 250 5.42 4.34 -10.66
C CYS A 250 5.70 3.11 -11.54
N ASN A 251 4.88 2.86 -12.55
CA ASN A 251 5.04 1.72 -13.45
C ASN A 251 6.10 1.98 -14.54
N SER A 252 6.13 3.16 -15.15
CA SER A 252 7.10 3.48 -16.22
C SER A 252 8.55 3.57 -15.72
N HIS A 253 8.75 3.91 -14.44
CA HIS A 253 10.07 3.98 -13.81
C HIS A 253 10.38 2.77 -12.92
N SER A 254 9.50 1.74 -12.91
CA SER A 254 9.72 0.51 -12.16
C SER A 254 10.92 -0.26 -12.70
N SER A 255 11.71 -0.84 -11.80
CA SER A 255 12.75 -1.82 -12.14
C SER A 255 12.19 -3.27 -12.18
N PHE A 256 10.92 -3.46 -11.89
CA PHE A 256 10.23 -4.75 -11.91
C PHE A 256 9.53 -4.97 -13.26
N LEU A 257 9.39 -6.24 -13.64
CA LEU A 257 8.59 -6.63 -14.82
C LEU A 257 7.09 -6.61 -14.49
N ASP A 258 6.75 -6.97 -13.27
CA ASP A 258 5.37 -7.01 -12.80
C ASP A 258 4.87 -5.62 -12.43
N LYS A 259 3.58 -5.41 -12.63
CA LYS A 259 2.92 -4.12 -12.40
C LYS A 259 2.88 -3.77 -10.91
N VAL A 260 3.21 -2.53 -10.59
CA VAL A 260 3.00 -1.92 -9.28
C VAL A 260 1.56 -1.43 -9.16
N ASN A 261 0.83 -1.93 -8.15
CA ASN A 261 -0.56 -1.53 -7.89
C ASN A 261 -0.70 -0.52 -6.75
N MET A 262 0.28 -0.44 -5.86
CA MET A 262 0.15 0.30 -4.61
C MET A 262 1.52 0.69 -4.04
N SER A 263 1.51 1.36 -2.91
CA SER A 263 2.70 1.69 -2.12
C SER A 263 2.51 1.27 -0.65
N ASN A 264 3.53 1.46 0.16
CA ASN A 264 3.50 1.21 1.60
C ASN A 264 2.82 2.34 2.39
N LEU A 265 2.91 2.29 3.73
CA LEU A 265 2.32 3.28 4.66
C LEU A 265 2.72 4.73 4.34
N CYS A 266 4.01 4.99 4.08
CA CYS A 266 4.56 6.34 3.88
C CYS A 266 4.80 6.71 2.41
N GLN A 267 4.45 5.81 1.51
CA GLN A 267 4.49 5.97 0.04
C GLN A 267 5.90 6.08 -0.59
N GLU A 268 6.93 5.62 0.12
CA GLU A 268 8.31 5.58 -0.39
C GLU A 268 8.69 4.25 -1.07
N ILE A 269 7.83 3.22 -1.04
CA ILE A 269 8.10 1.89 -1.59
C ILE A 269 7.05 1.55 -2.65
N THR A 270 7.51 1.19 -3.84
CA THR A 270 6.66 0.72 -4.94
C THR A 270 7.12 -0.67 -5.37
N LEU A 271 6.41 -1.68 -4.93
CA LEU A 271 6.70 -3.09 -5.23
C LEU A 271 5.44 -3.76 -5.81
N PRO A 272 5.61 -4.71 -6.74
CA PRO A 272 4.50 -5.53 -7.22
C PRO A 272 3.87 -6.34 -6.09
N THR A 273 2.56 -6.56 -6.19
CA THR A 273 1.76 -7.38 -5.27
C THR A 273 0.77 -8.20 -6.06
N VAL A 274 0.37 -9.34 -5.51
CA VAL A 274 -0.73 -10.16 -6.04
C VAL A 274 -1.73 -10.41 -4.92
N PRO A 275 -3.03 -10.13 -5.12
CA PRO A 275 -4.04 -10.33 -4.09
C PRO A 275 -4.07 -11.77 -3.56
N LEU A 276 -4.32 -11.91 -2.27
CA LEU A 276 -4.58 -13.22 -1.67
C LEU A 276 -6.03 -13.63 -1.98
N ASN A 277 -6.25 -14.78 -2.61
CA ASN A 277 -7.60 -15.29 -2.84
C ASN A 277 -8.20 -15.96 -1.59
N HIS A 278 -7.37 -16.55 -0.75
CA HIS A 278 -7.72 -17.13 0.55
C HIS A 278 -6.48 -17.22 1.44
N ILE A 279 -6.66 -17.59 2.72
CA ILE A 279 -5.59 -17.53 3.74
C ILE A 279 -4.38 -18.42 3.44
N ASP A 280 -4.58 -19.53 2.76
CA ASP A 280 -3.53 -20.49 2.38
C ASP A 280 -3.14 -20.37 0.90
N ASP A 281 -3.47 -19.24 0.26
CA ASP A 281 -3.16 -19.00 -1.15
C ASP A 281 -1.65 -18.96 -1.37
N LYS A 282 -1.18 -19.80 -2.29
CA LYS A 282 0.23 -19.84 -2.71
C LYS A 282 0.51 -18.98 -3.93
N GLY A 283 -0.53 -18.47 -4.59
CA GLY A 283 -0.44 -17.59 -5.74
C GLY A 283 -0.43 -16.11 -5.38
N GLY A 284 -0.87 -15.75 -4.16
CA GLY A 284 -0.85 -14.39 -3.67
C GLY A 284 0.55 -13.94 -3.23
N GLU A 285 0.85 -12.65 -3.39
CA GLU A 285 2.16 -12.07 -3.04
C GLU A 285 2.00 -10.81 -2.17
N ILE A 286 2.54 -10.88 -0.96
CA ILE A 286 2.70 -9.74 -0.05
C ILE A 286 4.11 -9.21 -0.21
N ALA A 287 4.23 -7.94 -0.61
CA ALA A 287 5.53 -7.31 -0.75
C ALA A 287 6.07 -6.81 0.60
N LEU A 288 7.37 -6.99 0.81
CA LEU A 288 8.06 -6.67 2.06
C LEU A 288 9.28 -5.78 1.79
N CYS A 289 9.46 -4.74 2.60
CA CYS A 289 10.68 -3.94 2.59
C CYS A 289 11.22 -3.80 4.02
N ILE A 290 12.50 -4.12 4.19
CA ILE A 290 13.17 -4.02 5.49
C ILE A 290 13.42 -2.56 5.86
N LEU A 291 13.61 -1.67 4.91
CA LEU A 291 14.07 -0.30 5.08
C LEU A 291 15.52 -0.20 5.63
N SER A 292 16.31 0.63 5.00
CA SER A 292 17.49 1.24 5.60
C SER A 292 17.75 2.58 4.88
N ALA A 293 18.39 3.51 5.54
CA ALA A 293 18.66 4.81 4.97
C ALA A 293 20.13 5.20 5.18
N ILE A 294 20.77 5.63 4.11
CA ILE A 294 22.11 6.21 4.15
C ILE A 294 21.97 7.70 4.47
N ASN A 295 22.69 8.16 5.48
CA ASN A 295 22.76 9.58 5.79
C ASN A 295 23.81 10.26 4.90
N VAL A 296 23.38 10.75 3.74
CA VAL A 296 24.24 11.37 2.74
C VAL A 296 25.05 12.54 3.35
N GLY A 297 24.49 13.29 4.30
CA GLY A 297 25.20 14.37 5.00
C GLY A 297 26.38 13.92 5.88
N LYS A 298 26.53 12.60 6.10
CA LYS A 298 27.65 12.03 6.85
C LYS A 298 28.66 11.29 5.97
N ILE A 299 28.39 11.17 4.67
CA ILE A 299 29.30 10.57 3.68
C ILE A 299 30.31 11.65 3.27
N GLN A 300 31.59 11.32 3.31
CA GLN A 300 32.67 12.27 3.06
C GLN A 300 33.32 12.09 1.67
N SER A 301 33.09 10.97 1.00
CA SER A 301 33.64 10.67 -0.32
C SER A 301 32.83 9.60 -1.04
N ASP A 302 32.96 9.57 -2.37
CA ASP A 302 32.32 8.56 -3.21
C ASP A 302 32.76 7.14 -2.81
N LYS A 303 34.05 6.96 -2.49
CA LYS A 303 34.58 5.70 -1.99
C LYS A 303 33.90 5.21 -0.70
N GLU A 304 33.51 6.12 0.18
CA GLU A 304 32.81 5.79 1.41
C GLU A 304 31.35 5.39 1.15
N LEU A 305 30.78 5.84 0.04
CA LEU A 305 29.45 5.42 -0.40
C LEU A 305 29.49 4.02 -1.05
N GLU A 306 30.59 3.68 -1.72
CA GLU A 306 30.80 2.35 -2.33
C GLU A 306 31.11 1.27 -1.27
N ASP A 307 31.78 1.61 -0.20
CA ASP A 307 32.15 0.73 0.90
C ASP A 307 30.93 0.29 1.74
#